data_2006b4a004c0b39bfdbbf3b20f69e9bc
#
_entry.id   2006b4a004c0b39bfdbbf3b20f69e9bc
#
_cell.length_a   1.000
_cell.length_b   1.000
_cell.length_c   1.000
_cell.angle_alpha   90.00
_cell.angle_beta   90.00
_cell.angle_gamma   90.00
#
_symmetry.space_group_name_H-M   'P 1'
#
loop_
_entity.id
_entity.type
_entity.pdbx_description
1 polymer ?
#
loop_
_entity_poly.entity_id
_entity_poly.type
_entity_poly.pdbx_seq_one_letter_code
_entity_poly.pdbx_strand_id
1 'polypeptide(L)'
;MKKNKSREPFKFLKNANIRTQLYSIYILAVFIPVLLIGTFLIINTGNLLTSYHRDLLESDNLRVKTILFEITTQVYNISEEVSFDSNVQSILTRKYPSRDAQVKVINSTSTSLDNYMYNYSEIDQIEIYSDNPYMMEYKQYHPVTQAIAAVSYTHLRAHET
;
A
#
# COMPACT_ATOMS: atom_id res chain seq x y z
N MET A 1 -9.55 36.66 58.59
CA MET A 1 -8.08 36.53 58.38
C MET A 1 -7.69 35.06 58.42
N LYS A 2 -7.50 34.42 57.25
CA LYS A 2 -7.04 33.00 57.17
C LYS A 2 -5.51 33.04 57.16
N LYS A 3 -4.87 32.50 58.18
CA LYS A 3 -3.42 32.33 58.28
C LYS A 3 -2.96 31.31 57.24
N ASN A 4 -2.23 31.80 56.24
CA ASN A 4 -1.59 31.00 55.22
C ASN A 4 -0.49 30.15 55.86
N LYS A 5 -0.75 28.85 56.08
CA LYS A 5 0.20 27.88 56.63
C LYS A 5 1.17 27.48 55.52
N SER A 6 2.20 28.26 55.32
CA SER A 6 3.30 27.87 54.41
C SER A 6 3.88 26.57 54.92
N ARG A 7 3.66 25.49 54.13
CA ARG A 7 4.28 24.18 54.36
C ARG A 7 5.77 24.34 54.02
N GLU A 8 6.58 24.53 55.05
CA GLU A 8 8.04 24.47 54.87
C GLU A 8 8.41 23.00 54.58
N PRO A 9 8.88 22.68 53.37
CA PRO A 9 9.14 21.30 52.94
C PRO A 9 10.32 20.61 53.67
N PHE A 10 11.09 21.37 54.47
CA PHE A 10 12.30 20.90 55.14
C PHE A 10 12.21 20.79 56.67
N LYS A 11 11.01 20.84 57.26
CA LYS A 11 10.87 20.69 58.72
C LYS A 11 11.33 19.33 59.24
N PHE A 12 11.35 18.27 58.40
CA PHE A 12 11.82 16.94 58.76
C PHE A 12 13.34 16.88 59.01
N LEU A 13 14.10 17.72 58.32
CA LEU A 13 15.57 17.75 58.46
C LEU A 13 16.03 18.47 59.72
N LYS A 14 15.22 19.35 60.30
CA LYS A 14 15.62 20.16 61.45
C LYS A 14 15.78 19.38 62.77
N ASN A 15 15.15 18.20 62.87
CA ASN A 15 15.19 17.32 64.05
C ASN A 15 15.98 16.03 63.85
N ALA A 16 16.61 15.83 62.68
CA ALA A 16 17.40 14.64 62.39
C ALA A 16 18.86 14.82 62.83
N ASN A 17 19.52 13.70 63.21
CA ASN A 17 20.95 13.69 63.52
C ASN A 17 21.75 14.25 62.31
N ILE A 18 22.85 14.96 62.59
CA ILE A 18 23.72 15.60 61.60
C ILE A 18 24.14 14.60 60.51
N ARG A 19 24.34 13.34 60.89
CA ARG A 19 24.63 12.22 59.94
C ARG A 19 23.51 12.00 58.93
N THR A 20 22.26 11.97 59.38
CA THR A 20 21.07 11.79 58.54
C THR A 20 20.82 12.97 57.64
N GLN A 21 21.07 14.20 58.13
CA GLN A 21 20.97 15.41 57.28
C GLN A 21 21.99 15.40 56.16
N LEU A 22 23.21 14.98 56.42
CA LEU A 22 24.29 14.91 55.44
C LEU A 22 24.00 13.83 54.36
N TYR A 23 23.52 12.68 54.76
CA TYR A 23 23.08 11.62 53.81
C TYR A 23 21.91 12.09 52.97
N SER A 24 20.91 12.75 53.55
CA SER A 24 19.72 13.22 52.81
C SER A 24 20.11 14.26 51.77
N ILE A 25 20.99 15.21 52.12
CA ILE A 25 21.48 16.24 51.18
C ILE A 25 22.28 15.59 50.04
N TYR A 26 23.14 14.61 50.36
CA TYR A 26 23.94 13.89 49.36
C TYR A 26 23.05 13.10 48.40
N ILE A 27 22.08 12.32 48.92
CA ILE A 27 21.14 11.58 48.13
C ILE A 27 20.33 12.49 47.20
N LEU A 28 19.84 13.62 47.75
CA LEU A 28 19.06 14.60 47.01
C LEU A 28 19.90 15.25 45.90
N ALA A 29 21.14 15.61 46.21
CA ALA A 29 22.06 16.24 45.26
C ALA A 29 22.47 15.33 44.10
N VAL A 30 22.50 14.00 44.31
CA VAL A 30 22.80 13.04 43.26
C VAL A 30 21.52 12.59 42.53
N PHE A 31 20.44 12.35 43.27
CA PHE A 31 19.21 11.80 42.72
C PHE A 31 18.44 12.78 41.84
N ILE A 32 18.39 14.05 42.19
CA ILE A 32 17.72 15.10 41.40
C ILE A 32 18.35 15.23 40.01
N PRO A 33 19.66 15.41 39.82
CA PRO A 33 20.26 15.50 38.49
C PRO A 33 20.03 14.23 37.66
N VAL A 34 20.15 13.03 38.25
CA VAL A 34 19.92 11.79 37.56
C VAL A 34 18.48 11.65 37.06
N LEU A 35 17.50 12.01 37.90
CA LEU A 35 16.10 12.08 37.49
C LEU A 35 15.83 13.06 36.35
N LEU A 36 16.42 14.27 36.45
CA LEU A 36 16.25 15.28 35.41
C LEU A 36 16.84 14.82 34.09
N ILE A 37 18.05 14.27 34.09
CA ILE A 37 18.71 13.75 32.88
C ILE A 37 17.92 12.57 32.33
N GLY A 38 17.51 11.62 33.18
CA GLY A 38 16.72 10.46 32.78
C GLY A 38 15.40 10.86 32.14
N THR A 39 14.67 11.79 32.76
CA THR A 39 13.40 12.29 32.22
C THR A 39 13.60 13.02 30.90
N PHE A 40 14.63 13.85 30.80
CA PHE A 40 15.00 14.57 29.57
C PHE A 40 15.33 13.60 28.44
N LEU A 41 16.12 12.56 28.71
CA LEU A 41 16.47 11.55 27.71
C LEU A 41 15.23 10.76 27.24
N ILE A 42 14.34 10.36 28.15
CA ILE A 42 13.12 9.62 27.81
C ILE A 42 12.22 10.48 26.90
N ILE A 43 11.99 11.73 27.25
CA ILE A 43 11.15 12.62 26.45
C ILE A 43 11.79 12.89 25.09
N ASN A 44 13.08 13.16 25.05
CA ASN A 44 13.78 13.46 23.80
C ASN A 44 13.86 12.25 22.87
N THR A 45 14.16 11.08 23.41
CA THR A 45 14.18 9.83 22.65
C THR A 45 12.79 9.45 22.16
N GLY A 46 11.75 9.63 22.98
CA GLY A 46 10.37 9.38 22.58
C GLY A 46 9.93 10.28 21.42
N ASN A 47 10.25 11.57 21.49
CA ASN A 47 9.93 12.51 20.41
C ASN A 47 10.70 12.18 19.12
N LEU A 48 11.99 11.87 19.23
CA LEU A 48 12.82 11.49 18.09
C LEU A 48 12.30 10.20 17.41
N LEU A 49 11.94 9.20 18.21
CA LEU A 49 11.42 7.92 17.70
C LEU A 49 10.07 8.12 17.01
N THR A 50 9.20 8.93 17.58
CA THR A 50 7.89 9.26 16.98
C THR A 50 8.05 10.00 15.66
N SER A 51 8.95 10.99 15.60
CA SER A 51 9.26 11.71 14.36
C SER A 51 9.82 10.76 13.29
N TYR A 52 10.79 9.94 13.65
CA TYR A 52 11.39 8.96 12.75
C TYR A 52 10.35 7.97 12.17
N HIS A 53 9.47 7.43 13.01
CA HIS A 53 8.41 6.54 12.53
C HIS A 53 7.41 7.25 11.62
N ARG A 54 7.09 8.51 11.91
CA ARG A 54 6.20 9.29 11.04
C ARG A 54 6.81 9.53 9.67
N ASP A 55 8.07 9.95 9.63
CA ASP A 55 8.79 10.23 8.38
C ASP A 55 8.95 8.95 7.54
N LEU A 56 9.20 7.80 8.20
CA LEU A 56 9.27 6.50 7.55
C LEU A 56 7.93 6.10 6.93
N LEU A 57 6.82 6.23 7.69
CA LEU A 57 5.48 5.90 7.20
C LEU A 57 5.05 6.82 6.05
N GLU A 58 5.40 8.10 6.08
CA GLU A 58 5.13 9.04 4.99
C GLU A 58 5.91 8.66 3.73
N SER A 59 7.20 8.32 3.87
CA SER A 59 8.05 7.85 2.78
C SER A 59 7.51 6.55 2.17
N ASP A 60 7.13 5.58 2.98
CA ASP A 60 6.58 4.31 2.52
C ASP A 60 5.23 4.50 1.79
N ASN A 61 4.38 5.39 2.29
CA ASN A 61 3.10 5.71 1.65
C ASN A 61 3.32 6.37 0.26
N LEU A 62 4.26 7.32 0.17
CA LEU A 62 4.63 7.91 -1.11
C LEU A 62 5.17 6.86 -2.09
N ARG A 63 6.00 5.95 -1.62
CA ARG A 63 6.54 4.85 -2.43
C ARG A 63 5.44 3.95 -2.96
N VAL A 64 4.50 3.51 -2.11
CA VAL A 64 3.36 2.69 -2.53
C VAL A 64 2.51 3.43 -3.55
N LYS A 65 2.22 4.71 -3.32
CA LYS A 65 1.49 5.55 -4.28
C LYS A 65 2.19 5.63 -5.64
N THR A 66 3.50 5.81 -5.65
CA THR A 66 4.29 5.87 -6.89
C THR A 66 4.24 4.55 -7.64
N ILE A 67 4.43 3.42 -6.96
CA ILE A 67 4.37 2.09 -7.57
C ILE A 67 2.97 1.83 -8.15
N LEU A 68 1.90 2.15 -7.42
CA LEU A 68 0.53 2.00 -7.93
C LEU A 68 0.27 2.87 -9.16
N PHE A 69 0.79 4.10 -9.16
CA PHE A 69 0.67 4.99 -10.31
C PHE A 69 1.43 4.46 -11.53
N GLU A 70 2.65 3.96 -11.34
CA GLU A 70 3.47 3.35 -12.38
C GLU A 70 2.77 2.13 -12.99
N ILE A 71 2.31 1.18 -12.16
CA ILE A 71 1.58 0.00 -12.62
C ILE A 71 0.32 0.38 -13.38
N THR A 72 -0.49 1.29 -12.83
CA THR A 72 -1.74 1.72 -13.47
C THR A 72 -1.47 2.39 -14.82
N THR A 73 -0.45 3.25 -14.90
CA THR A 73 -0.06 3.93 -16.15
C THR A 73 0.43 2.90 -17.18
N GLN A 74 1.20 1.92 -16.74
CA GLN A 74 1.71 0.87 -17.62
C GLN A 74 0.59 0.00 -18.17
N VAL A 75 -0.33 -0.45 -17.32
CA VAL A 75 -1.52 -1.22 -17.74
C VAL A 75 -2.37 -0.41 -18.73
N TYR A 76 -2.57 0.88 -18.47
CA TYR A 76 -3.28 1.76 -19.38
C TYR A 76 -2.62 1.84 -20.76
N ASN A 77 -1.30 2.09 -20.80
CA ASN A 77 -0.56 2.21 -22.04
C ASN A 77 -0.60 0.91 -22.86
N ILE A 78 -0.43 -0.24 -22.21
CA ILE A 78 -0.52 -1.54 -22.88
C ILE A 78 -1.94 -1.81 -23.39
N SER A 79 -2.95 -1.48 -22.59
CA SER A 79 -4.36 -1.61 -23.01
C SER A 79 -4.65 -0.75 -24.23
N GLU A 80 -4.12 0.48 -24.27
CA GLU A 80 -4.25 1.37 -25.43
C GLU A 80 -3.52 0.80 -26.65
N GLU A 81 -2.27 0.34 -26.51
CA GLU A 81 -1.49 -0.25 -27.59
C GLU A 81 -2.16 -1.48 -28.16
N VAL A 82 -2.64 -2.39 -27.31
CA VAL A 82 -3.39 -3.59 -27.73
C VAL A 82 -4.69 -3.20 -28.42
N SER A 83 -5.39 -2.19 -27.93
CA SER A 83 -6.67 -1.74 -28.50
C SER A 83 -6.50 -1.13 -29.90
N PHE A 84 -5.37 -0.52 -30.18
CA PHE A 84 -5.05 0.05 -31.49
C PHE A 84 -4.28 -0.90 -32.43
N ASP A 85 -3.91 -2.08 -31.97
CA ASP A 85 -3.28 -3.07 -32.83
C ASP A 85 -4.20 -3.49 -33.99
N SER A 86 -3.69 -3.38 -35.22
CA SER A 86 -4.47 -3.65 -36.42
C SER A 86 -4.96 -5.11 -36.55
N ASN A 87 -4.20 -6.04 -35.99
CA ASN A 87 -4.57 -7.45 -36.01
C ASN A 87 -5.66 -7.72 -34.98
N VAL A 88 -5.54 -7.13 -33.78
CA VAL A 88 -6.58 -7.16 -32.76
C VAL A 88 -7.87 -6.56 -33.31
N GLN A 89 -7.82 -5.36 -33.88
CA GLN A 89 -8.97 -4.70 -34.52
C GLN A 89 -9.58 -5.53 -35.65
N SER A 90 -8.75 -6.22 -36.43
CA SER A 90 -9.19 -7.12 -37.47
C SER A 90 -9.97 -8.33 -36.90
N ILE A 91 -9.51 -8.90 -35.79
CA ILE A 91 -10.21 -10.02 -35.12
C ILE A 91 -11.55 -9.55 -34.56
N LEU A 92 -11.60 -8.36 -33.98
CA LEU A 92 -12.79 -7.81 -33.34
C LEU A 92 -13.88 -7.41 -34.32
N THR A 93 -13.52 -6.99 -35.53
CA THR A 93 -14.48 -6.36 -36.47
C THR A 93 -14.80 -7.20 -37.71
N ARG A 94 -13.94 -8.14 -38.11
CA ARG A 94 -14.11 -8.87 -39.36
C ARG A 94 -14.81 -10.20 -39.17
N LYS A 95 -15.53 -10.59 -40.24
CA LYS A 95 -15.99 -11.97 -40.43
C LYS A 95 -14.95 -12.71 -41.24
N TYR A 96 -14.43 -13.80 -40.69
CA TYR A 96 -13.43 -14.62 -41.37
C TYR A 96 -14.11 -15.69 -42.27
N PRO A 97 -13.49 -16.05 -43.40
CA PRO A 97 -14.08 -17.02 -44.34
C PRO A 97 -14.13 -18.42 -43.77
N SER A 98 -13.25 -18.75 -42.83
CA SER A 98 -13.23 -20.05 -42.16
C SER A 98 -12.71 -19.91 -40.72
N ARG A 99 -13.01 -20.94 -39.91
CA ARG A 99 -12.49 -21.04 -38.54
C ARG A 99 -10.95 -21.10 -38.51
N ASP A 100 -10.36 -21.83 -39.45
CA ASP A 100 -8.89 -21.95 -39.54
C ASP A 100 -8.18 -20.63 -39.88
N ALA A 101 -8.82 -19.82 -40.73
CA ALA A 101 -8.33 -18.50 -41.02
C ALA A 101 -8.34 -17.59 -39.80
N GLN A 102 -9.39 -17.65 -38.99
CA GLN A 102 -9.49 -16.90 -37.73
C GLN A 102 -8.47 -17.39 -36.71
N VAL A 103 -8.30 -18.71 -36.53
CA VAL A 103 -7.30 -19.32 -35.62
C VAL A 103 -5.88 -18.87 -36.00
N LYS A 104 -5.54 -18.79 -37.27
CA LYS A 104 -4.24 -18.34 -37.73
C LYS A 104 -3.93 -16.90 -37.27
N VAL A 105 -4.90 -15.99 -37.44
CA VAL A 105 -4.72 -14.57 -37.03
C VAL A 105 -4.68 -14.47 -35.52
N ILE A 106 -5.54 -15.16 -34.79
CA ILE A 106 -5.51 -15.17 -33.33
C ILE A 106 -4.17 -15.71 -32.82
N ASN A 107 -3.62 -16.76 -33.38
CA ASN A 107 -2.34 -17.32 -32.96
C ASN A 107 -1.19 -16.33 -33.16
N SER A 108 -1.16 -15.60 -34.27
CA SER A 108 -0.11 -14.58 -34.48
C SER A 108 -0.24 -13.42 -33.49
N THR A 109 -1.45 -12.98 -33.23
CA THR A 109 -1.70 -11.88 -32.28
C THR A 109 -1.48 -12.31 -30.83
N SER A 110 -1.88 -13.52 -30.47
CA SER A 110 -1.64 -14.08 -29.13
C SER A 110 -0.16 -14.12 -28.78
N THR A 111 0.72 -14.41 -29.76
CA THR A 111 2.18 -14.34 -29.53
C THR A 111 2.64 -12.93 -29.13
N SER A 112 2.05 -11.88 -29.70
CA SER A 112 2.34 -10.51 -29.30
C SER A 112 1.79 -10.20 -27.90
N LEU A 113 0.60 -10.66 -27.56
CA LEU A 113 0.02 -10.50 -26.21
C LEU A 113 0.84 -11.27 -25.15
N ASP A 114 1.30 -12.47 -25.47
CA ASP A 114 2.18 -13.26 -24.60
C ASP A 114 3.52 -12.52 -24.32
N ASN A 115 4.03 -11.76 -25.31
CA ASN A 115 5.24 -10.94 -25.12
C ASN A 115 5.01 -9.81 -24.11
N TYR A 116 3.83 -9.19 -24.07
CA TYR A 116 3.54 -8.19 -23.03
C TYR A 116 3.54 -8.84 -21.64
N MET A 117 2.88 -9.98 -21.45
CA MET A 117 2.86 -10.71 -20.18
C MET A 117 4.27 -11.17 -19.75
N TYR A 118 5.12 -11.52 -20.72
CA TYR A 118 6.50 -11.93 -20.44
C TYR A 118 7.39 -10.73 -20.03
N ASN A 119 7.22 -9.58 -20.67
CA ASN A 119 8.06 -8.39 -20.45
C ASN A 119 7.63 -7.58 -19.22
N TYR A 120 6.40 -7.73 -18.78
CA TYR A 120 5.81 -6.95 -17.69
C TYR A 120 5.26 -7.89 -16.61
N SER A 121 6.05 -8.09 -15.57
CA SER A 121 5.75 -9.04 -14.47
C SER A 121 4.48 -8.71 -13.70
N GLU A 122 4.02 -7.46 -13.80
CA GLU A 122 2.82 -6.94 -13.18
C GLU A 122 1.53 -7.31 -13.91
N ILE A 123 1.66 -7.84 -15.13
CA ILE A 123 0.53 -8.27 -15.96
C ILE A 123 0.49 -9.78 -15.96
N ASP A 124 -0.47 -10.32 -15.23
CA ASP A 124 -0.70 -11.77 -15.16
C ASP A 124 -1.43 -12.28 -16.40
N GLN A 125 -2.42 -11.52 -16.89
CA GLN A 125 -3.29 -11.96 -17.96
C GLN A 125 -3.83 -10.78 -18.78
N ILE A 126 -3.94 -10.99 -20.09
CA ILE A 126 -4.61 -10.08 -21.04
C ILE A 126 -5.76 -10.86 -21.70
N GLU A 127 -6.99 -10.40 -21.51
CA GLU A 127 -8.17 -10.97 -22.14
C GLU A 127 -8.90 -9.92 -22.95
N ILE A 128 -9.39 -10.30 -24.11
CA ILE A 128 -10.07 -9.43 -25.07
C ILE A 128 -11.50 -9.94 -25.27
N TYR A 129 -12.44 -9.09 -24.93
CA TYR A 129 -13.87 -9.37 -25.05
C TYR A 129 -14.47 -8.57 -26.21
N SER A 130 -15.31 -9.23 -27.02
CA SER A 130 -15.96 -8.59 -28.17
C SER A 130 -17.43 -8.99 -28.28
N ASP A 131 -18.22 -8.06 -28.75
CA ASP A 131 -19.62 -8.25 -29.14
C ASP A 131 -19.79 -8.77 -30.58
N ASN A 132 -18.69 -8.99 -31.31
CA ASN A 132 -18.73 -9.56 -32.66
C ASN A 132 -19.30 -10.96 -32.64
N PRO A 133 -20.49 -11.22 -33.25
CA PRO A 133 -21.14 -12.52 -33.24
C PRO A 133 -20.38 -13.62 -34.06
N TYR A 134 -19.40 -13.19 -34.86
CA TYR A 134 -18.56 -14.08 -35.65
C TYR A 134 -17.22 -14.42 -35.01
N MET A 135 -16.94 -13.82 -33.84
CA MET A 135 -15.75 -14.13 -33.09
C MET A 135 -15.92 -15.45 -32.37
N MET A 136 -14.94 -16.33 -32.52
CA MET A 136 -14.90 -17.59 -31.76
C MET A 136 -14.14 -17.39 -30.45
N GLU A 137 -14.54 -18.08 -29.41
CA GLU A 137 -13.79 -18.21 -28.19
C GLU A 137 -12.55 -19.06 -28.43
N TYR A 138 -11.39 -18.42 -28.30
CA TYR A 138 -10.10 -19.09 -28.45
C TYR A 138 -8.97 -18.26 -27.81
N LYS A 139 -8.15 -18.88 -26.97
CA LYS A 139 -7.07 -18.24 -26.21
C LYS A 139 -7.57 -17.02 -25.42
N GLN A 140 -6.96 -15.85 -25.62
CA GLN A 140 -7.29 -14.60 -24.94
C GLN A 140 -8.55 -13.89 -25.48
N TYR A 141 -9.24 -14.47 -26.47
CA TYR A 141 -10.40 -13.85 -27.13
C TYR A 141 -11.71 -14.50 -26.69
N HIS A 142 -12.64 -13.72 -26.17
CA HIS A 142 -13.88 -14.18 -25.59
C HIS A 142 -15.10 -13.39 -26.09
N PRO A 143 -16.24 -14.04 -26.37
CA PRO A 143 -17.50 -13.33 -26.62
C PRO A 143 -18.00 -12.60 -25.36
N VAL A 144 -18.50 -11.39 -25.52
CA VAL A 144 -19.05 -10.55 -24.42
C VAL A 144 -20.13 -11.27 -23.61
N THR A 145 -20.95 -12.12 -24.28
CA THR A 145 -22.03 -12.87 -23.62
C THR A 145 -21.53 -13.75 -22.47
N GLN A 146 -20.33 -14.29 -22.59
CA GLN A 146 -19.71 -15.11 -21.52
C GLN A 146 -19.11 -14.21 -20.41
N ALA A 147 -18.54 -13.08 -20.78
CA ALA A 147 -18.01 -12.10 -19.81
C ALA A 147 -19.12 -11.57 -18.90
N ILE A 148 -20.28 -11.20 -19.46
CA ILE A 148 -21.41 -10.72 -18.68
C ILE A 148 -21.93 -11.79 -17.72
N ALA A 149 -21.99 -13.04 -18.15
CA ALA A 149 -22.38 -14.15 -17.27
C ALA A 149 -21.38 -14.36 -16.12
N ALA A 150 -20.07 -14.28 -16.39
CA ALA A 150 -19.03 -14.41 -15.36
C ALA A 150 -19.06 -13.28 -14.34
N VAL A 151 -19.23 -12.03 -14.76
CA VAL A 151 -19.33 -10.85 -13.88
C VAL A 151 -20.60 -10.93 -13.03
N SER A 152 -21.73 -11.34 -13.61
CA SER A 152 -22.97 -11.52 -12.85
C SER A 152 -22.82 -12.56 -11.74
N TYR A 153 -22.08 -13.63 -11.99
CA TYR A 153 -21.84 -14.70 -11.01
C TYR A 153 -20.92 -14.24 -9.86
N THR A 154 -19.90 -13.44 -10.14
CA THR A 154 -18.99 -12.91 -9.12
C THR A 154 -19.67 -11.86 -8.24
N HIS A 155 -20.55 -11.01 -8.80
CA HIS A 155 -21.31 -10.03 -8.04
C HIS A 155 -22.33 -10.68 -7.09
N LEU A 156 -22.99 -11.74 -7.50
CA LEU A 156 -23.93 -12.48 -6.63
C LEU A 156 -23.22 -13.13 -5.45
N ARG A 157 -22.01 -13.66 -5.65
CA ARG A 157 -21.23 -14.31 -4.58
C ARG A 157 -20.65 -13.32 -3.55
N ALA A 158 -20.39 -12.09 -3.94
CA ALA A 158 -19.90 -11.05 -3.02
C ALA A 158 -20.97 -10.51 -2.06
N HIS A 159 -22.24 -10.76 -2.33
CA HIS A 159 -23.36 -10.39 -1.46
C HIS A 159 -23.80 -11.47 -0.46
N GLU A 160 -23.27 -12.69 -0.58
CA GLU A 160 -23.62 -13.84 0.30
C GLU A 160 -22.57 -14.10 1.41
N THR A 161 -21.52 -13.26 1.55
CA THR A 161 -20.53 -13.31 2.64
C THR A 161 -20.58 -12.06 3.49
#